data_92236ff971a9541d013068aecb6e76c2
#
_entry.id   92236ff971a9541d013068aecb6e76c2
#
_cell.length_a   1.000
_cell.length_b   1.000
_cell.length_c   1.000
_cell.angle_alpha   90.00
_cell.angle_beta   90.00
_cell.angle_gamma   90.00
#
_symmetry.space_group_name_H-M   'P 1'
#
loop_
_entity.id
_entity.type
_entity.pdbx_description
1 polymer ?
#
loop_
_entity_poly.entity_id
_entity_poly.type
_entity_poly.pdbx_seq_one_letter_code
_entity_poly.pdbx_strand_id
1 'polypeptide(L)' 'MLNLLLKAKYSFISALVFFIVANPETYKLTQSIFGGLFQVAYPMGAATPAGLVLHTAVFFAAMLGLMMIPNL' A
#
# COMPACT_ATOMS: atom_id res chain seq x y z
N MET A 1 7.93 3.09 -28.15
CA MET A 1 6.54 2.63 -28.00
C MET A 1 6.42 1.50 -26.97
N LEU A 2 7.18 0.40 -27.18
CA LEU A 2 7.13 -0.72 -26.26
C LEU A 2 7.53 -0.32 -24.83
N ASN A 3 8.60 0.46 -24.68
CA ASN A 3 9.03 0.92 -23.37
C ASN A 3 7.97 1.78 -22.68
N LEU A 4 7.24 2.59 -23.47
CA LEU A 4 6.17 3.41 -22.93
C LEU A 4 5.02 2.55 -22.43
N LEU A 5 4.67 1.49 -23.16
CA LEU A 5 3.61 0.58 -22.73
C LEU A 5 3.97 -0.13 -21.43
N LEU A 6 5.22 -0.58 -21.30
CA LEU A 6 5.68 -1.23 -20.08
C LEU A 6 5.69 -0.26 -18.91
N LYS A 7 6.15 0.97 -19.14
CA LYS A 7 6.16 1.99 -18.10
C LYS A 7 4.74 2.33 -17.65
N ALA A 8 3.82 2.44 -18.58
CA ALA A 8 2.42 2.72 -18.27
C ALA A 8 1.80 1.57 -17.48
N LYS A 9 2.11 0.33 -17.85
CA LYS A 9 1.61 -0.85 -17.15
C LYS A 9 2.05 -0.86 -15.70
N TYR A 10 3.34 -0.68 -15.45
CA TYR A 10 3.86 -0.71 -14.10
C TYR A 10 3.39 0.49 -13.28
N SER A 11 3.27 1.64 -13.91
CA SER A 11 2.73 2.83 -13.25
C SER A 11 1.30 2.61 -12.81
N PHE A 12 0.48 2.00 -13.66
CA PHE A 12 -0.90 1.71 -13.36
C PHE A 12 -1.01 0.73 -12.18
N ILE A 13 -0.21 -0.34 -12.22
CA ILE A 13 -0.21 -1.33 -11.15
C ILE A 13 0.22 -0.68 -9.83
N SER A 14 1.26 0.16 -9.87
CA SER A 14 1.72 0.88 -8.69
C SER A 14 0.63 1.77 -8.11
N ALA A 15 -0.11 2.45 -8.97
CA ALA A 15 -1.21 3.31 -8.54
C ALA A 15 -2.31 2.51 -7.87
N LEU A 16 -2.63 1.33 -8.40
CA LEU A 16 -3.63 0.45 -7.80
C LEU A 16 -3.19 -0.03 -6.42
N VAL A 17 -1.93 -0.45 -6.31
CA VAL A 17 -1.39 -0.89 -5.02
C VAL A 17 -1.42 0.25 -4.02
N PHE A 18 -1.02 1.44 -4.44
CA PHE A 18 -1.07 2.62 -3.58
C PHE A 18 -2.49 2.91 -3.11
N PHE A 19 -3.45 2.86 -4.03
CA PHE A 19 -4.85 3.10 -3.71
C PHE A 19 -5.34 2.15 -2.62
N ILE A 20 -5.01 0.87 -2.77
CA ILE A 20 -5.44 -0.16 -1.82
C ILE A 20 -4.76 0.06 -0.46
N VAL A 21 -3.45 0.27 -0.47
CA VAL A 21 -2.67 0.41 0.77
C VAL A 21 -3.02 1.70 1.51
N ALA A 22 -3.26 2.78 0.78
CA ALA A 22 -3.54 4.09 1.37
C ALA A 22 -5.02 4.30 1.70
N ASN A 23 -5.89 3.37 1.33
CA ASN A 23 -7.33 3.50 1.54
C ASN A 23 -7.64 3.55 3.04
N PRO A 24 -8.52 4.48 3.50
CA PRO A 24 -8.90 4.52 4.90
C PRO A 24 -9.46 3.20 5.44
N GLU A 25 -10.15 2.43 4.60
CA GLU A 25 -10.66 1.12 5.01
C GLU A 25 -9.52 0.15 5.31
N THR A 26 -8.43 0.22 4.53
CA THR A 26 -7.24 -0.59 4.79
C THR A 26 -6.59 -0.19 6.11
N TYR A 27 -6.52 1.11 6.39
CA TYR A 27 -6.01 1.60 7.67
C TYR A 27 -6.85 1.12 8.84
N LYS A 28 -8.17 1.09 8.68
CA LYS A 28 -9.06 0.58 9.72
C LYS A 28 -8.82 -0.91 9.96
N LEU A 29 -8.62 -1.66 8.89
CA LEU A 29 -8.32 -3.09 9.00
C LEU A 29 -7.00 -3.31 9.72
N THR A 30 -5.96 -2.56 9.36
CA THR A 30 -4.66 -2.66 10.00
C THR A 30 -4.75 -2.26 11.47
N GLN A 31 -5.54 -1.24 11.78
CA GLN A 31 -5.79 -0.82 13.16
C GLN A 31 -6.44 -1.95 13.96
N SER A 32 -7.36 -2.68 13.33
CA SER A 32 -8.00 -3.82 13.97
C SER A 32 -7.01 -4.90 14.36
N ILE A 33 -5.99 -5.10 13.52
CA ILE A 33 -4.99 -6.15 13.75
C ILE A 33 -3.90 -5.67 14.72
N PHE A 34 -3.38 -4.47 14.51
CA PHE A 34 -2.22 -3.96 15.23
C PHE A 34 -2.55 -2.94 16.31
N GLY A 35 -3.83 -2.60 16.50
CA GLY A 35 -4.21 -1.54 17.41
C GLY A 35 -3.82 -1.80 18.86
N GLY A 36 -3.60 -3.06 19.23
CA GLY A 36 -3.15 -3.41 20.58
C GLY A 36 -1.68 -3.07 20.83
N LEU A 37 -0.90 -2.87 19.77
CA LEU A 37 0.52 -2.55 19.86
C LEU A 37 0.77 -1.04 19.71
N PHE A 38 0.11 -0.43 18.73
CA PHE A 38 0.21 1.00 18.47
C PHE A 38 -0.97 1.42 17.61
N GLN A 39 -1.25 2.71 17.62
CA GLN A 39 -2.38 3.23 16.87
C GLN A 39 -1.97 3.46 15.42
N VAL A 40 -2.60 2.72 14.49
CA VAL A 40 -2.34 2.79 13.06
C VAL A 40 -3.22 3.86 12.40
N ALA A 41 -4.46 3.99 12.86
CA ALA A 41 -5.40 4.93 12.27
C ALA A 41 -6.24 5.58 13.38
N TYR A 42 -6.68 6.80 13.11
CA TYR A 42 -7.64 7.47 13.99
C TYR A 42 -9.03 6.86 13.79
N PRO A 43 -9.94 7.05 14.76
CA PRO A 43 -11.30 6.46 14.65
C PRO A 43 -12.01 6.81 13.34
N MET A 44 -11.73 7.98 12.76
CA MET A 44 -12.34 8.39 11.50
C MET A 44 -11.68 7.77 10.27
N GLY A 45 -10.64 6.97 10.45
CA GLY A 45 -9.93 6.31 9.35
C GLY A 45 -8.71 7.06 8.84
N ALA A 46 -8.39 8.23 9.39
CA ALA A 46 -7.19 8.96 9.00
C ALA A 46 -5.94 8.23 9.52
N ALA A 47 -4.87 8.28 8.71
CA ALA A 47 -3.62 7.62 9.08
C ALA A 47 -2.93 8.34 10.24
N THR A 48 -2.45 7.58 11.22
CA THR A 48 -1.52 8.11 12.21
C THR A 48 -0.11 8.11 11.62
N PRO A 49 0.85 8.86 12.19
CA PRO A 49 2.24 8.77 11.72
C PRO A 49 2.79 7.34 11.75
N ALA A 50 2.50 6.59 12.82
CA ALA A 50 2.94 5.19 12.90
C ALA A 50 2.26 4.35 11.83
N GLY A 51 0.97 4.59 11.57
CA GLY A 51 0.25 3.88 10.52
C GLY A 51 0.78 4.19 9.13
N LEU A 52 1.14 5.44 8.89
CA LEU A 52 1.72 5.83 7.61
C LEU A 52 3.03 5.09 7.36
N VAL A 53 3.90 5.02 8.36
CA VAL A 53 5.16 4.28 8.26
C VAL A 53 4.89 2.80 7.99
N LEU A 54 3.95 2.20 8.72
CA LEU A 54 3.59 0.81 8.52
C LEU A 54 3.11 0.56 7.09
N HIS A 55 2.19 1.40 6.61
CA HIS A 55 1.64 1.22 5.27
C HIS A 55 2.67 1.52 4.18
N THR A 56 3.63 2.40 4.44
CA THR A 56 4.75 2.61 3.52
C THR A 56 5.57 1.33 3.39
N ALA A 57 5.84 0.64 4.50
CA ALA A 57 6.55 -0.63 4.47
C ALA A 57 5.73 -1.71 3.74
N VAL A 58 4.43 -1.73 3.96
CA VAL A 58 3.53 -2.66 3.26
C VAL A 58 3.55 -2.39 1.76
N PHE A 59 3.50 -1.13 1.37
CA PHE A 59 3.57 -0.75 -0.04
C PHE A 59 4.89 -1.21 -0.67
N PHE A 60 6.00 -0.97 0.02
CA PHE A 60 7.32 -1.41 -0.45
C PHE A 60 7.34 -2.92 -0.66
N ALA A 61 6.86 -3.67 0.33
CA ALA A 61 6.83 -5.13 0.26
C ALA A 61 5.94 -5.62 -0.88
N ALA A 62 4.78 -4.99 -1.06
CA ALA A 62 3.85 -5.35 -2.12
C ALA A 62 4.48 -5.11 -3.50
N MET A 63 5.11 -3.96 -3.68
CA MET A 63 5.77 -3.64 -4.95
C MET A 63 6.92 -4.58 -5.25
N LEU A 64 7.72 -4.88 -4.22
CA LEU A 64 8.83 -5.81 -4.39
C LEU A 64 8.32 -7.20 -4.79
N GLY A 65 7.27 -7.67 -4.11
CA GLY A 65 6.68 -8.95 -4.44
C GLY A 65 6.15 -9.01 -5.86
N LEU A 66 5.48 -7.94 -6.30
CA LEU A 66 4.95 -7.88 -7.66
C LEU A 66 6.07 -7.88 -8.69
N MET A 67 7.17 -7.17 -8.41
CA MET A 67 8.30 -7.11 -9.33
C MET A 67 9.04 -8.43 -9.43
N MET A 68 8.87 -9.32 -8.46
CA MET A 68 9.50 -10.63 -8.50
C MET A 68 8.72 -11.63 -9.34
N ILE A 69 7.53 -11.26 -9.81
CA ILE A 69 6.73 -12.10 -10.69
C ILE A 69 7.17 -11.87 -12.14
N PRO A 70 7.70 -12.90 -12.83
CA PRO A 70 8.33 -12.70 -14.14
C PRO A 70 7.43 -12.17 -15.23
N ASN A 71 6.16 -12.50 -15.22
CA ASN A 71 5.25 -12.20 -16.33
C ASN A 71 4.16 -11.20 -15.94
N LEU A 72 4.45 -10.37 -14.98
CA LEU A 72 3.46 -9.37 -14.56
C LEU A 72 3.29 -8.21 -15.55
#